data_502e0214c88e0c999de78a566f5fb328
#
_entry.id   502e0214c88e0c999de78a566f5fb328
#
_cell.length_a   1.000
_cell.length_b   1.000
_cell.length_c   1.000
_cell.angle_alpha   90.00
_cell.angle_beta   90.00
_cell.angle_gamma   90.00
#
_symmetry.space_group_name_H-M   'P 1'
#
loop_
_entity.id
_entity.type
_entity.pdbx_description
1 polymer ?
#
loop_
_entity_poly.entity_id
_entity_poly.type
_entity_poly.pdbx_seq_one_letter_code
_entity_poly.pdbx_strand_id
1 'polypeptide(L)'
;LTVTLNSNQTYQALFELIPIVVAEYTLSITAGEGGTVSTEGGTYDEGTEVTISATANEGYRFTGWEGNSSTSESLTVTLNSNQTYQALFELITYTLTVTVGEGGTVSSEGGEFEEGTEVTIIASPTEGYVFTGWEGNNSTSESLTVTLNSNITLNAIFKEEYNYEYNQLNLNNPPFDGTIFITGDIITSTDPSLFSEIEYKGTGSRQMYDRRNGGSFNDVEPHLFDTSFSDGLKTEIQVNPEFTLDEATVEANKYAFLIGQLPTALRKDVETMWIHKGIEAYGGGNNNLLVHTGMSEEYENNFTGNIIEETLIHEATHTSIDNYHYPNGGWTNSGYSEGEGWINAVENDKECYISTYARDFPYREDLAELMPLYVAVRYFPERISSELRDKILSCNINRIKYLDSQNLDMSIYED
;
A
#
# COMPACT_ATOMS: atom_id res chain seq x y z
N LEU A 1 90.89 -43.66 7.21
CA LEU A 1 91.75 -44.75 7.70
C LEU A 1 92.63 -45.17 6.58
N THR A 2 94.01 -45.08 6.72
CA THR A 2 94.98 -45.64 5.76
C THR A 2 95.48 -46.94 6.39
N VAL A 3 95.31 -48.02 5.67
CA VAL A 3 95.72 -49.38 6.13
C VAL A 3 96.87 -49.89 5.27
N THR A 4 98.02 -50.32 5.90
CA THR A 4 99.15 -50.97 5.21
C THR A 4 98.93 -52.45 5.33
N LEU A 5 98.79 -53.18 4.18
CA LEU A 5 98.49 -54.58 4.13
C LEU A 5 99.79 -55.42 4.19
N ASN A 6 100.11 -56.02 5.36
CA ASN A 6 101.23 -56.91 5.56
C ASN A 6 100.78 -58.42 5.63
N SER A 7 99.43 -58.66 5.60
CA SER A 7 98.72 -59.91 5.60
C SER A 7 97.27 -59.74 5.20
N ASN A 8 96.53 -60.79 4.95
CA ASN A 8 95.08 -60.68 4.72
C ASN A 8 94.41 -60.20 5.98
N GLN A 9 93.84 -59.02 5.91
CA GLN A 9 93.09 -58.39 7.00
C GLN A 9 91.65 -58.06 6.51
N THR A 10 90.71 -58.30 7.36
CA THR A 10 89.32 -57.93 7.09
C THR A 10 88.96 -56.81 8.05
N TYR A 11 88.46 -55.75 7.52
CA TYR A 11 87.93 -54.58 8.30
C TYR A 11 86.43 -54.49 8.10
N GLN A 12 85.71 -54.28 9.19
CA GLN A 12 84.29 -53.99 9.17
C GLN A 12 84.09 -52.50 9.59
N ALA A 13 83.41 -51.80 8.74
CA ALA A 13 82.92 -50.50 9.15
C ALA A 13 81.69 -50.68 10.03
N LEU A 14 81.73 -50.14 11.26
CA LEU A 14 80.60 -50.12 12.12
C LEU A 14 79.98 -48.74 12.01
N PHE A 15 78.70 -48.73 11.69
CA PHE A 15 77.86 -47.48 11.68
C PHE A 15 76.94 -47.59 12.86
N GLU A 16 76.89 -46.56 13.63
CA GLU A 16 75.93 -46.37 14.75
C GLU A 16 74.85 -45.39 14.24
N LEU A 17 73.57 -45.79 14.39
CA LEU A 17 72.45 -44.89 14.15
C LEU A 17 72.50 -43.83 15.23
N ILE A 18 72.75 -42.59 14.79
CA ILE A 18 72.55 -41.44 15.66
C ILE A 18 71.05 -41.13 15.57
N PRO A 19 70.29 -41.27 16.67
CA PRO A 19 68.89 -40.93 16.63
C PRO A 19 68.75 -39.42 16.33
N ILE A 20 67.96 -39.14 15.27
CA ILE A 20 67.55 -37.77 14.95
C ILE A 20 66.52 -37.41 16.03
N VAL A 21 66.88 -36.52 16.96
CA VAL A 21 65.92 -35.93 17.90
C VAL A 21 65.21 -34.84 17.13
N VAL A 22 63.98 -35.09 16.74
CA VAL A 22 63.10 -34.05 16.18
C VAL A 22 62.62 -33.18 17.34
N ALA A 23 62.66 -31.87 17.14
CA ALA A 23 62.09 -30.94 18.13
C ALA A 23 60.56 -31.08 18.18
N GLU A 24 59.99 -31.03 19.36
CA GLU A 24 58.56 -31.10 19.56
C GLU A 24 58.03 -29.73 19.98
N TYR A 25 56.86 -29.34 19.49
CA TYR A 25 56.18 -28.11 19.82
C TYR A 25 54.74 -28.36 20.26
N THR A 26 54.26 -27.52 21.17
CA THR A 26 52.91 -27.60 21.70
C THR A 26 51.99 -26.67 20.92
N LEU A 27 50.88 -27.22 20.45
CA LEU A 27 49.74 -26.48 19.97
C LEU A 27 48.66 -26.48 21.05
N SER A 28 48.17 -25.29 21.43
CA SER A 28 47.06 -25.14 22.36
C SER A 28 45.91 -24.44 21.68
N ILE A 29 44.72 -25.05 21.70
CA ILE A 29 43.52 -24.54 21.06
C ILE A 29 42.41 -24.44 22.09
N THR A 30 41.72 -23.31 22.11
CA THR A 30 40.53 -23.09 22.94
C THR A 30 39.38 -22.53 22.14
N ALA A 31 38.18 -22.79 22.61
CA ALA A 31 36.97 -22.13 22.08
C ALA A 31 36.59 -20.97 23.02
N GLY A 32 36.25 -19.84 22.45
CA GLY A 32 35.53 -18.79 23.18
C GLY A 32 34.08 -19.19 23.45
N GLU A 33 33.34 -18.33 24.13
CA GLU A 33 31.91 -18.50 24.33
C GLU A 33 31.18 -18.54 22.97
N GLY A 34 30.20 -19.42 22.85
CA GLY A 34 29.38 -19.51 21.65
C GLY A 34 29.82 -20.52 20.61
N GLY A 35 30.82 -21.38 20.88
CA GLY A 35 31.18 -22.42 19.94
C GLY A 35 32.12 -23.48 20.50
N THR A 36 32.60 -24.34 19.63
CA THR A 36 33.52 -25.48 19.95
C THR A 36 34.65 -25.54 18.94
N VAL A 37 35.70 -26.25 19.30
CA VAL A 37 36.85 -26.55 18.44
C VAL A 37 37.00 -28.06 18.25
N SER A 38 37.55 -28.49 17.09
CA SER A 38 37.76 -29.92 16.77
C SER A 38 38.76 -30.62 17.63
N THR A 39 39.70 -29.90 18.30
CA THR A 39 40.74 -30.41 19.19
C THR A 39 41.22 -29.31 20.10
N GLU A 40 41.71 -29.71 21.30
CA GLU A 40 42.39 -28.80 22.23
C GLU A 40 43.90 -28.65 21.93
N GLY A 41 44.37 -29.35 20.89
CA GLY A 41 45.76 -29.34 20.49
C GLY A 41 46.52 -30.55 20.99
N GLY A 42 47.81 -30.40 21.24
CA GLY A 42 48.74 -31.48 21.68
C GLY A 42 50.20 -31.13 21.40
N THR A 43 51.08 -32.12 21.58
CA THR A 43 52.51 -32.01 21.24
C THR A 43 52.78 -32.73 19.92
N TYR A 44 53.50 -32.08 19.01
CA TYR A 44 53.76 -32.53 17.64
C TYR A 44 55.25 -32.29 17.28
N ASP A 45 55.76 -33.16 16.40
CA ASP A 45 57.09 -33.00 15.82
C ASP A 45 57.21 -31.69 15.01
N GLU A 46 58.38 -31.08 15.00
CA GLU A 46 58.68 -29.93 14.15
C GLU A 46 58.28 -30.17 12.69
N GLY A 47 57.60 -29.18 12.07
CA GLY A 47 57.14 -29.22 10.69
C GLY A 47 55.80 -29.95 10.50
N THR A 48 55.18 -30.49 11.57
CA THR A 48 53.87 -31.13 11.48
C THR A 48 52.80 -30.10 11.09
N GLU A 49 51.99 -30.43 10.10
CA GLU A 49 50.77 -29.64 9.72
C GLU A 49 49.57 -30.18 10.49
N VAL A 50 48.87 -29.31 11.19
CA VAL A 50 47.65 -29.64 11.90
C VAL A 50 46.52 -28.75 11.43
N THR A 51 45.41 -29.38 10.99
CA THR A 51 44.20 -28.66 10.63
C THR A 51 43.23 -28.68 11.81
N ILE A 52 42.84 -27.50 12.25
CA ILE A 52 41.87 -27.25 13.32
C ILE A 52 40.60 -26.63 12.72
N SER A 53 39.46 -26.90 13.33
CA SER A 53 38.18 -26.27 12.92
C SER A 53 37.40 -25.74 14.13
N ALA A 54 36.72 -24.65 13.90
CA ALA A 54 35.76 -24.06 14.83
C ALA A 54 34.33 -24.33 14.35
N THR A 55 33.42 -24.54 15.27
CA THR A 55 31.99 -24.68 14.99
C THR A 55 31.21 -23.79 15.92
N ALA A 56 30.43 -22.87 15.33
CA ALA A 56 29.55 -22.02 16.11
C ALA A 56 28.34 -22.80 16.63
N ASN A 57 27.92 -22.50 17.85
CA ASN A 57 26.66 -22.95 18.40
C ASN A 57 25.49 -22.20 17.74
N GLU A 58 24.27 -22.72 17.90
CA GLU A 58 23.05 -22.05 17.45
C GLU A 58 22.98 -20.64 18.05
N GLY A 59 22.64 -19.64 17.24
CA GLY A 59 22.59 -18.22 17.61
C GLY A 59 23.96 -17.52 17.63
N TYR A 60 25.05 -18.18 17.28
CA TYR A 60 26.38 -17.60 17.20
C TYR A 60 26.97 -17.71 15.80
N ARG A 61 27.89 -16.79 15.49
CA ARG A 61 28.72 -16.86 14.28
C ARG A 61 30.20 -16.87 14.64
N PHE A 62 30.98 -17.63 13.90
CA PHE A 62 32.44 -17.57 14.02
C PHE A 62 32.96 -16.26 13.44
N THR A 63 33.88 -15.60 14.15
CA THR A 63 34.43 -14.31 13.72
C THR A 63 35.92 -14.36 13.39
N GLY A 64 36.63 -15.38 13.86
CA GLY A 64 38.07 -15.54 13.57
C GLY A 64 38.82 -16.29 14.66
N TRP A 65 40.13 -16.37 14.47
CA TRP A 65 41.08 -17.02 15.40
C TRP A 65 41.92 -15.95 16.06
N GLU A 66 41.85 -15.80 17.39
CA GLU A 66 42.84 -15.03 18.14
C GLU A 66 44.21 -15.71 17.99
N GLY A 67 45.25 -14.92 17.70
CA GLY A 67 46.59 -15.44 17.36
C GLY A 67 46.83 -15.71 15.87
N ASN A 68 45.78 -15.56 15.01
CA ASN A 68 45.86 -15.66 13.56
C ASN A 68 44.88 -14.69 12.88
N SER A 69 45.18 -14.22 11.68
CA SER A 69 44.32 -13.30 10.94
C SER A 69 43.26 -14.00 10.08
N SER A 70 43.15 -15.32 10.14
CA SER A 70 42.16 -16.09 9.38
C SER A 70 40.77 -15.90 9.94
N THR A 71 39.82 -15.64 9.03
CA THR A 71 38.37 -15.64 9.30
C THR A 71 37.69 -16.92 8.82
N SER A 72 38.48 -17.90 8.35
CA SER A 72 37.95 -19.22 7.98
C SER A 72 37.77 -20.08 9.22
N GLU A 73 36.62 -20.76 9.31
CA GLU A 73 36.34 -21.74 10.35
C GLU A 73 37.39 -22.88 10.39
N SER A 74 38.06 -23.15 9.28
CA SER A 74 39.15 -24.14 9.19
C SER A 74 40.49 -23.42 9.04
N LEU A 75 41.48 -23.78 9.90
CA LEU A 75 42.81 -23.24 9.90
C LEU A 75 43.85 -24.38 9.92
N THR A 76 44.76 -24.36 8.96
CA THR A 76 45.93 -25.26 8.96
C THR A 76 47.16 -24.51 9.44
N VAL A 77 47.84 -25.08 10.44
CA VAL A 77 49.04 -24.49 11.04
C VAL A 77 50.20 -25.46 10.94
N THR A 78 51.43 -24.95 10.72
CA THR A 78 52.67 -25.72 10.70
C THR A 78 53.42 -25.46 12.01
N LEU A 79 53.79 -26.53 12.75
CA LEU A 79 54.40 -26.43 14.05
C LEU A 79 55.95 -26.27 13.95
N ASN A 80 56.40 -24.99 13.93
CA ASN A 80 57.81 -24.62 14.00
C ASN A 80 58.17 -23.91 15.33
N SER A 81 57.20 -23.75 16.23
CA SER A 81 57.27 -23.21 17.57
C SER A 81 55.99 -23.53 18.32
N ASN A 82 55.97 -23.30 19.63
CA ASN A 82 54.73 -23.39 20.43
C ASN A 82 53.75 -22.34 19.92
N GLN A 83 52.47 -22.76 19.70
CA GLN A 83 51.41 -21.92 19.18
C GLN A 83 50.15 -22.02 20.02
N THR A 84 49.43 -20.93 20.12
CA THR A 84 48.15 -20.86 20.86
C THR A 84 47.12 -20.09 20.01
N TYR A 85 45.93 -20.67 19.86
CA TYR A 85 44.85 -20.08 19.14
C TYR A 85 43.55 -20.18 19.96
N GLN A 86 42.71 -19.16 19.87
CA GLN A 86 41.34 -19.21 20.40
C GLN A 86 40.35 -18.93 19.26
N ALA A 87 39.37 -19.80 19.10
CA ALA A 87 38.25 -19.54 18.23
C ALA A 87 37.33 -18.49 18.87
N LEU A 88 37.02 -17.44 18.12
CA LEU A 88 36.17 -16.32 18.56
C LEU A 88 34.79 -16.44 17.90
N PHE A 89 33.76 -16.22 18.69
CA PHE A 89 32.38 -16.26 18.25
C PHE A 89 31.67 -15.00 18.73
N GLU A 90 30.63 -14.64 18.01
CA GLU A 90 29.77 -13.48 18.29
C GLU A 90 28.32 -13.91 18.23
N LEU A 91 27.53 -13.46 19.20
CA LEU A 91 26.08 -13.68 19.21
C LEU A 91 25.45 -13.00 17.99
N ILE A 92 24.57 -13.70 17.30
CA ILE A 92 23.80 -13.15 16.19
C ILE A 92 22.63 -12.37 16.78
N THR A 93 22.55 -11.09 16.48
CA THR A 93 21.45 -10.22 16.91
C THR A 93 20.81 -9.54 15.72
N TYR A 94 19.52 -9.25 15.84
CA TYR A 94 18.75 -8.48 14.87
C TYR A 94 18.01 -7.34 15.56
N THR A 95 17.84 -6.25 14.82
CA THR A 95 17.13 -5.08 15.30
C THR A 95 15.67 -5.14 14.86
N LEU A 96 14.76 -5.01 15.83
CA LEU A 96 13.37 -4.68 15.62
C LEU A 96 13.21 -3.17 15.80
N THR A 97 12.67 -2.48 14.81
CA THR A 97 12.29 -1.06 14.90
C THR A 97 10.78 -0.97 14.80
N VAL A 98 10.13 -0.36 15.78
CA VAL A 98 8.69 -0.14 15.78
C VAL A 98 8.44 1.36 15.91
N THR A 99 7.71 1.90 14.94
CA THR A 99 7.24 3.28 14.95
C THR A 99 5.73 3.31 15.11
N VAL A 100 5.21 4.46 15.47
CA VAL A 100 3.78 4.67 15.69
C VAL A 100 3.31 5.89 14.93
N GLY A 101 2.24 5.72 14.15
CA GLY A 101 1.52 6.81 13.50
C GLY A 101 0.69 7.62 14.50
N GLU A 102 0.11 8.72 14.02
CA GLU A 102 -0.80 9.54 14.83
C GLU A 102 -2.01 8.70 15.26
N GLY A 103 -2.50 8.93 16.47
CA GLY A 103 -3.74 8.32 16.98
C GLY A 103 -3.57 7.06 17.82
N GLY A 104 -2.35 6.70 18.20
CA GLY A 104 -2.16 5.53 19.08
C GLY A 104 -0.81 5.45 19.75
N THR A 105 -0.57 4.32 20.40
CA THR A 105 0.70 3.99 21.04
C THR A 105 1.05 2.52 20.75
N VAL A 106 2.30 2.16 20.97
CA VAL A 106 2.77 0.78 20.91
C VAL A 106 3.39 0.35 22.24
N SER A 107 3.30 -0.93 22.55
CA SER A 107 3.87 -1.48 23.80
C SER A 107 5.39 -1.45 23.86
N SER A 108 6.06 -1.33 22.70
CA SER A 108 7.53 -1.30 22.58
C SER A 108 7.93 -0.61 21.28
N GLU A 109 9.00 0.19 21.33
CA GLU A 109 9.66 0.77 20.15
C GLU A 109 10.65 -0.21 19.49
N GLY A 110 10.74 -1.44 20.02
CA GLY A 110 11.66 -2.45 19.55
C GLY A 110 12.97 -2.47 20.34
N GLY A 111 14.05 -2.89 19.69
CA GLY A 111 15.38 -3.05 20.28
C GLY A 111 16.22 -4.07 19.53
N GLU A 112 17.34 -4.46 20.12
CA GLU A 112 18.22 -5.51 19.63
C GLU A 112 17.91 -6.83 20.35
N PHE A 113 17.74 -7.91 19.62
CA PHE A 113 17.33 -9.22 20.12
C PHE A 113 18.18 -10.31 19.47
N GLU A 114 18.39 -11.40 20.19
CA GLU A 114 19.07 -12.59 19.69
C GLU A 114 18.27 -13.24 18.54
N GLU A 115 18.97 -13.88 17.63
CA GLU A 115 18.35 -14.65 16.54
C GLU A 115 17.32 -15.65 17.07
N GLY A 116 16.17 -15.71 16.42
CA GLY A 116 15.06 -16.60 16.79
C GLY A 116 14.18 -16.10 17.93
N THR A 117 14.49 -14.92 18.53
CA THR A 117 13.66 -14.34 19.60
C THR A 117 12.28 -13.99 19.05
N GLU A 118 11.24 -14.41 19.76
CA GLU A 118 9.86 -13.99 19.49
C GLU A 118 9.52 -12.74 20.32
N VAL A 119 9.09 -11.69 19.65
CA VAL A 119 8.69 -10.43 20.29
C VAL A 119 7.23 -10.14 19.94
N THR A 120 6.42 -9.92 20.96
CA THR A 120 5.02 -9.49 20.80
C THR A 120 4.90 -7.99 21.04
N ILE A 121 4.34 -7.29 20.08
CA ILE A 121 4.05 -5.86 20.12
C ILE A 121 2.53 -5.68 20.12
N ILE A 122 2.05 -4.72 20.90
CA ILE A 122 0.63 -4.38 20.96
C ILE A 122 0.49 -2.92 20.56
N ALA A 123 -0.33 -2.68 19.55
CA ALA A 123 -0.81 -1.36 19.19
C ALA A 123 -2.04 -1.02 20.04
N SER A 124 -2.12 0.19 20.53
CA SER A 124 -3.23 0.65 21.39
C SER A 124 -3.73 1.99 20.85
N PRO A 125 -4.91 2.01 20.23
CA PRO A 125 -5.53 3.25 19.78
C PRO A 125 -5.78 4.19 20.96
N THR A 126 -5.63 5.49 20.74
CA THR A 126 -6.10 6.51 21.67
C THR A 126 -7.58 6.78 21.45
N GLU A 127 -8.23 7.50 22.37
CA GLU A 127 -9.64 7.84 22.27
C GLU A 127 -9.90 8.57 20.93
N GLY A 128 -10.87 8.09 20.17
CA GLY A 128 -11.23 8.62 18.86
C GLY A 128 -10.43 8.03 17.70
N TYR A 129 -9.62 6.98 17.93
CA TYR A 129 -8.88 6.30 16.86
C TYR A 129 -9.12 4.78 16.88
N VAL A 130 -8.96 4.14 15.75
CA VAL A 130 -8.92 2.68 15.59
C VAL A 130 -7.61 2.27 14.94
N PHE A 131 -7.11 1.11 15.34
CA PHE A 131 -5.95 0.51 14.69
C PHE A 131 -6.37 -0.10 13.34
N THR A 132 -5.59 0.15 12.29
CA THR A 132 -5.89 -0.34 10.94
C THR A 132 -4.92 -1.38 10.43
N GLY A 133 -3.70 -1.44 10.97
CA GLY A 133 -2.71 -2.44 10.58
C GLY A 133 -1.29 -2.07 10.88
N TRP A 134 -0.38 -2.97 10.51
CA TRP A 134 1.07 -2.82 10.63
C TRP A 134 1.68 -2.66 9.24
N GLU A 135 2.23 -1.49 8.93
CA GLU A 135 3.11 -1.33 7.77
C GLU A 135 4.39 -2.14 8.02
N GLY A 136 4.87 -2.83 6.99
CA GLY A 136 5.95 -3.82 7.11
C GLY A 136 5.47 -5.23 7.48
N ASN A 137 4.16 -5.41 7.76
CA ASN A 137 3.50 -6.69 7.99
C ASN A 137 2.02 -6.60 7.55
N ASN A 138 1.45 -7.68 7.05
CA ASN A 138 0.06 -7.69 6.56
C ASN A 138 -0.99 -7.95 7.66
N SER A 139 -0.61 -7.89 8.94
CA SER A 139 -1.53 -8.13 10.06
C SER A 139 -2.37 -6.89 10.36
N THR A 140 -3.67 -7.10 10.51
CA THR A 140 -4.63 -6.11 11.02
C THR A 140 -4.96 -6.32 12.50
N SER A 141 -4.30 -7.27 13.17
CA SER A 141 -4.48 -7.49 14.61
C SER A 141 -3.65 -6.49 15.41
N GLU A 142 -4.23 -5.89 16.43
CA GLU A 142 -3.53 -5.00 17.38
C GLU A 142 -2.34 -5.70 18.03
N SER A 143 -2.43 -7.00 18.26
CA SER A 143 -1.33 -7.81 18.79
C SER A 143 -0.61 -8.54 17.66
N LEU A 144 0.69 -8.27 17.51
CA LEU A 144 1.56 -8.88 16.52
C LEU A 144 2.76 -9.52 17.17
N THR A 145 3.01 -10.81 16.91
CA THR A 145 4.23 -11.51 17.29
C THR A 145 5.11 -11.71 16.08
N VAL A 146 6.38 -11.33 16.17
CA VAL A 146 7.40 -11.51 15.13
C VAL A 146 8.57 -12.31 15.66
N THR A 147 9.18 -13.15 14.81
CA THR A 147 10.40 -13.90 15.12
C THR A 147 11.59 -13.22 14.43
N LEU A 148 12.62 -12.88 15.21
CA LEU A 148 13.79 -12.13 14.75
C LEU A 148 14.82 -13.05 14.06
N ASN A 149 14.65 -13.27 12.75
CA ASN A 149 15.62 -13.96 11.87
C ASN A 149 16.29 -12.98 10.88
N SER A 150 15.94 -11.71 10.97
CA SER A 150 16.49 -10.57 10.22
C SER A 150 16.06 -9.28 10.89
N ASN A 151 16.63 -8.14 10.48
CA ASN A 151 16.14 -6.83 10.91
C ASN A 151 14.71 -6.61 10.41
N ILE A 152 13.83 -6.17 11.30
CA ILE A 152 12.40 -5.92 11.01
C ILE A 152 12.08 -4.46 11.35
N THR A 153 11.34 -3.80 10.47
CA THR A 153 10.79 -2.47 10.70
C THR A 153 9.27 -2.54 10.57
N LEU A 154 8.57 -2.03 11.56
CA LEU A 154 7.11 -1.98 11.62
C LEU A 154 6.67 -0.56 11.93
N ASN A 155 5.52 -0.15 11.35
CA ASN A 155 4.84 1.07 11.73
C ASN A 155 3.38 0.75 12.07
N ALA A 156 2.92 1.12 13.27
CA ALA A 156 1.53 0.96 13.66
C ALA A 156 0.70 2.09 13.06
N ILE A 157 -0.33 1.75 12.28
CA ILE A 157 -1.20 2.69 11.59
C ILE A 157 -2.54 2.77 12.30
N PHE A 158 -2.98 4.00 12.58
CA PHE A 158 -4.26 4.28 13.19
C PHE A 158 -5.04 5.23 12.29
N LYS A 159 -6.36 5.16 12.38
CA LYS A 159 -7.30 6.04 11.69
C LYS A 159 -8.27 6.62 12.73
N GLU A 160 -8.66 7.86 12.58
CA GLU A 160 -9.68 8.44 13.47
C GLU A 160 -10.95 7.58 13.47
N GLU A 161 -11.39 7.18 14.65
CA GLU A 161 -12.72 6.61 14.85
C GLU A 161 -13.67 7.74 15.22
N TYR A 162 -14.58 8.06 14.33
CA TYR A 162 -15.57 9.07 14.60
C TYR A 162 -16.70 8.50 15.47
N ASN A 163 -16.55 8.62 16.78
CA ASN A 163 -17.61 8.37 17.74
C ASN A 163 -18.42 9.67 17.95
N TYR A 164 -19.26 10.01 16.99
CA TYR A 164 -20.22 11.07 17.22
C TYR A 164 -21.43 10.53 17.97
N GLU A 165 -21.71 11.10 19.14
CA GLU A 165 -23.04 10.96 19.73
C GLU A 165 -24.04 11.54 18.72
N TYR A 166 -24.94 10.68 18.25
CA TYR A 166 -25.97 11.00 17.30
C TYR A 166 -26.89 12.11 17.89
N ASN A 167 -26.64 13.35 17.52
CA ASN A 167 -27.61 14.43 17.73
C ASN A 167 -28.65 14.33 16.63
N GLN A 168 -29.87 13.96 17.01
CA GLN A 168 -30.99 13.76 16.12
C GLN A 168 -31.27 15.05 15.32
N LEU A 169 -30.63 15.14 14.14
CA LEU A 169 -31.00 16.15 13.17
C LEU A 169 -32.43 15.86 12.76
N ASN A 170 -33.21 16.92 12.56
CA ASN A 170 -34.62 16.80 12.25
C ASN A 170 -34.81 16.01 10.95
N LEU A 171 -35.27 14.77 11.04
CA LEU A 171 -35.47 13.84 9.90
C LEU A 171 -36.31 14.43 8.76
N ASN A 172 -37.19 15.39 9.09
CA ASN A 172 -38.05 16.05 8.11
C ASN A 172 -37.40 17.28 7.46
N ASN A 173 -36.21 17.68 7.88
CA ASN A 173 -35.51 18.84 7.39
C ASN A 173 -34.00 18.55 7.31
N PRO A 174 -33.54 17.90 6.22
CA PRO A 174 -32.12 17.66 5.98
C PRO A 174 -31.28 18.92 6.11
N PRO A 175 -29.98 18.82 6.48
CA PRO A 175 -29.09 19.96 6.66
C PRO A 175 -28.96 20.85 5.44
N PHE A 176 -29.13 20.27 4.25
CA PHE A 176 -28.98 20.97 2.97
C PHE A 176 -30.21 20.82 2.08
N ASP A 177 -30.59 21.91 1.43
CA ASP A 177 -31.69 21.91 0.46
C ASP A 177 -31.15 21.68 -0.95
N GLY A 178 -31.85 20.84 -1.73
CA GLY A 178 -31.43 20.45 -3.07
C GLY A 178 -30.38 19.34 -3.07
N THR A 179 -29.47 19.37 -4.00
CA THR A 179 -28.33 18.47 -4.14
C THR A 179 -27.10 18.99 -3.39
N ILE A 180 -26.12 18.10 -3.16
CA ILE A 180 -24.97 18.39 -2.31
C ILE A 180 -23.84 19.09 -3.05
N PHE A 181 -23.99 20.30 -3.40
CA PHE A 181 -22.83 21.14 -3.75
C PHE A 181 -22.49 22.06 -2.59
N ILE A 182 -22.13 21.43 -1.46
CA ILE A 182 -21.95 22.12 -0.18
C ILE A 182 -20.64 22.90 -0.17
N THR A 183 -19.64 22.37 -0.82
CA THR A 183 -18.34 23.02 -1.02
C THR A 183 -17.78 22.54 -2.35
N GLY A 184 -17.26 23.45 -3.15
CA GLY A 184 -16.37 23.11 -4.24
C GLY A 184 -14.96 22.88 -3.71
N ASP A 185 -14.07 22.47 -4.60
CA ASP A 185 -12.65 22.31 -4.34
C ASP A 185 -12.30 21.18 -3.34
N ILE A 186 -13.17 20.18 -3.18
CA ILE A 186 -12.79 18.91 -2.53
C ILE A 186 -11.70 18.24 -3.38
N ILE A 187 -11.94 18.16 -4.68
CA ILE A 187 -10.94 17.81 -5.69
C ILE A 187 -10.68 19.04 -6.54
N THR A 188 -9.42 19.31 -6.85
CA THR A 188 -9.01 20.47 -7.64
C THR A 188 -8.30 20.06 -8.92
N SER A 189 -8.23 20.95 -9.89
CA SER A 189 -7.49 20.71 -11.14
C SER A 189 -5.99 20.47 -10.95
N THR A 190 -5.46 20.66 -9.74
CA THR A 190 -4.05 20.39 -9.40
C THR A 190 -3.83 19.05 -8.73
N ASP A 191 -4.91 18.34 -8.37
CA ASP A 191 -4.80 17.02 -7.77
C ASP A 191 -4.36 15.97 -8.79
N PRO A 192 -3.75 14.87 -8.33
CA PRO A 192 -3.27 13.82 -9.22
C PRO A 192 -4.35 13.27 -10.16
N SER A 193 -3.94 12.91 -11.36
CA SER A 193 -4.77 12.23 -12.34
C SER A 193 -4.03 11.01 -12.90
N LEU A 194 -4.72 9.89 -13.00
CA LEU A 194 -4.21 8.68 -13.63
C LEU A 194 -4.28 8.72 -15.16
N PHE A 195 -4.78 9.82 -15.74
CA PHE A 195 -4.80 10.02 -17.20
C PHE A 195 -3.38 9.90 -17.77
N SER A 196 -3.21 9.04 -18.77
CA SER A 196 -1.90 8.77 -19.39
C SER A 196 -1.84 9.09 -20.88
N GLU A 197 -2.89 8.78 -21.64
CA GLU A 197 -2.89 8.94 -23.08
C GLU A 197 -4.32 9.10 -23.62
N ILE A 198 -4.47 9.88 -24.70
CA ILE A 198 -5.69 10.00 -25.48
C ILE A 198 -5.36 9.96 -26.98
N GLU A 199 -6.11 9.18 -27.74
CA GLU A 199 -5.93 9.01 -29.18
C GLU A 199 -7.23 9.27 -29.94
N TYR A 200 -7.22 10.20 -30.90
CA TYR A 200 -8.35 10.43 -31.78
C TYR A 200 -8.52 9.28 -32.79
N LYS A 201 -9.70 8.69 -32.84
CA LYS A 201 -10.03 7.52 -33.69
C LYS A 201 -10.90 7.85 -34.92
N GLY A 202 -11.15 9.11 -35.17
CA GLY A 202 -12.06 9.53 -36.24
C GLY A 202 -13.50 9.70 -35.74
N THR A 203 -14.45 9.60 -36.63
CA THR A 203 -15.89 9.58 -36.32
C THR A 203 -16.47 8.20 -36.57
N GLY A 204 -17.54 7.86 -35.86
CA GLY A 204 -18.21 6.58 -36.06
C GLY A 204 -19.59 6.58 -35.42
N SER A 205 -20.51 5.76 -35.97
CA SER A 205 -21.89 5.70 -35.50
C SER A 205 -21.95 5.24 -34.04
N ARG A 206 -22.58 6.03 -33.16
CA ARG A 206 -22.86 5.76 -31.76
C ARG A 206 -24.27 6.18 -31.43
N GLN A 207 -24.85 5.53 -30.42
CA GLN A 207 -26.07 5.98 -29.80
C GLN A 207 -25.73 6.75 -28.53
N MET A 208 -26.08 8.03 -28.46
CA MET A 208 -25.83 8.91 -27.32
C MET A 208 -27.15 9.43 -26.78
N TYR A 209 -27.28 9.46 -25.47
CA TYR A 209 -28.41 10.10 -24.81
C TYR A 209 -28.13 11.58 -24.63
N ASP A 210 -29.06 12.41 -25.06
CA ASP A 210 -29.01 13.86 -24.93
C ASP A 210 -30.18 14.32 -24.06
N ARG A 211 -29.89 14.97 -22.94
CA ARG A 211 -30.93 15.46 -22.00
C ARG A 211 -31.74 16.65 -22.54
N ARG A 212 -31.23 17.35 -23.55
CA ARG A 212 -31.90 18.48 -24.14
C ARG A 212 -33.24 18.04 -24.76
N ASN A 213 -34.21 18.99 -24.79
CA ASN A 213 -35.53 18.78 -25.38
C ASN A 213 -36.33 17.60 -24.82
N GLY A 214 -36.17 17.35 -23.52
CA GLY A 214 -36.89 16.29 -22.80
C GLY A 214 -36.22 14.92 -22.83
N GLY A 215 -35.00 14.85 -23.32
CA GLY A 215 -34.14 13.66 -23.29
C GLY A 215 -34.49 12.59 -24.29
N SER A 216 -33.52 12.17 -25.10
CA SER A 216 -33.68 11.05 -26.02
C SER A 216 -32.34 10.42 -26.40
N PHE A 217 -32.36 9.12 -26.74
CA PHE A 217 -31.27 8.48 -27.44
C PHE A 217 -31.29 8.84 -28.91
N ASN A 218 -30.16 9.29 -29.44
CA ASN A 218 -29.99 9.69 -30.82
C ASN A 218 -28.83 8.93 -31.46
N ASP A 219 -29.03 8.45 -32.67
CA ASP A 219 -27.95 7.92 -33.50
C ASP A 219 -27.15 9.09 -34.07
N VAL A 220 -25.90 9.21 -33.74
CA VAL A 220 -24.99 10.30 -34.12
C VAL A 220 -23.64 9.76 -34.56
N GLU A 221 -22.83 10.59 -35.22
CA GLU A 221 -21.45 10.28 -35.60
C GLU A 221 -20.47 11.19 -34.81
N PRO A 222 -20.27 10.93 -33.49
CA PRO A 222 -19.41 11.75 -32.67
C PRO A 222 -17.94 11.62 -33.05
N HIS A 223 -17.15 12.58 -32.62
CA HIS A 223 -15.68 12.46 -32.53
C HIS A 223 -15.34 11.45 -31.44
N LEU A 224 -14.55 10.43 -31.77
CA LEU A 224 -14.19 9.32 -30.90
C LEU A 224 -12.75 9.45 -30.41
N PHE A 225 -12.55 9.32 -29.12
CA PHE A 225 -11.24 9.35 -28.49
C PHE A 225 -11.08 8.16 -27.54
N ASP A 226 -10.08 7.31 -27.81
CA ASP A 226 -9.66 6.26 -26.87
C ASP A 226 -8.77 6.88 -25.79
N THR A 227 -9.19 6.74 -24.56
CA THR A 227 -8.46 7.26 -23.40
C THR A 227 -7.93 6.11 -22.55
N SER A 228 -6.68 6.21 -22.11
CA SER A 228 -6.01 5.23 -21.26
C SER A 228 -5.54 5.87 -19.96
N PHE A 229 -5.56 5.06 -18.90
CA PHE A 229 -5.13 5.47 -17.55
C PHE A 229 -3.97 4.59 -17.08
N SER A 230 -3.15 5.10 -16.18
CA SER A 230 -1.93 4.42 -15.73
C SER A 230 -2.19 3.12 -14.95
N ASP A 231 -3.40 2.92 -14.43
CA ASP A 231 -3.87 1.67 -13.80
C ASP A 231 -4.39 0.62 -14.80
N GLY A 232 -4.35 0.95 -16.11
CA GLY A 232 -4.76 0.05 -17.19
C GLY A 232 -6.22 0.14 -17.60
N LEU A 233 -7.05 0.92 -16.90
CA LEU A 233 -8.43 1.20 -17.32
C LEU A 233 -8.46 2.04 -18.59
N LYS A 234 -9.59 1.99 -19.31
CA LYS A 234 -9.83 2.71 -20.55
C LYS A 234 -11.26 3.24 -20.61
N THR A 235 -11.42 4.39 -21.27
CA THR A 235 -12.74 4.99 -21.54
C THR A 235 -12.76 5.51 -22.98
N GLU A 236 -13.83 5.23 -23.75
CA GLU A 236 -14.07 5.89 -25.02
C GLU A 236 -14.82 7.21 -24.76
N ILE A 237 -14.17 8.34 -25.05
CA ILE A 237 -14.81 9.65 -25.00
C ILE A 237 -15.46 9.94 -26.37
N GLN A 238 -16.76 10.22 -26.35
CA GLN A 238 -17.60 10.47 -27.50
C GLN A 238 -18.09 11.91 -27.46
N VAL A 239 -17.52 12.76 -28.28
CA VAL A 239 -17.90 14.19 -28.37
C VAL A 239 -18.89 14.41 -29.52
N ASN A 240 -20.05 14.96 -29.15
CA ASN A 240 -21.14 15.18 -30.11
C ASN A 240 -20.66 15.93 -31.38
N PRO A 241 -21.13 15.57 -32.60
CA PRO A 241 -20.67 16.18 -33.83
C PRO A 241 -21.02 17.66 -33.99
N GLU A 242 -21.77 18.26 -33.07
CA GLU A 242 -21.97 19.71 -32.99
C GLU A 242 -20.69 20.51 -32.64
N PHE A 243 -19.63 19.84 -32.14
CA PHE A 243 -18.31 20.40 -31.92
C PHE A 243 -17.47 20.26 -33.21
N THR A 244 -16.62 21.24 -33.49
CA THR A 244 -15.52 21.06 -34.43
C THR A 244 -14.50 20.09 -33.87
N LEU A 245 -13.61 19.51 -34.68
CA LEU A 245 -12.57 18.59 -34.18
C LEU A 245 -11.63 19.28 -33.15
N ASP A 246 -11.30 20.54 -33.37
CA ASP A 246 -10.45 21.30 -32.46
C ASP A 246 -11.14 21.48 -31.06
N GLU A 247 -12.43 21.91 -31.07
CA GLU A 247 -13.23 22.01 -29.84
C GLU A 247 -13.38 20.62 -29.19
N ALA A 248 -13.71 19.59 -29.96
CA ALA A 248 -13.85 18.21 -29.44
C ALA A 248 -12.57 17.69 -28.81
N THR A 249 -11.41 18.04 -29.37
CA THR A 249 -10.12 17.65 -28.82
C THR A 249 -9.85 18.34 -27.48
N VAL A 250 -10.21 19.61 -27.35
CA VAL A 250 -10.08 20.37 -26.08
C VAL A 250 -10.94 19.72 -25.00
N GLU A 251 -12.22 19.50 -25.30
CA GLU A 251 -13.15 18.90 -24.33
C GLU A 251 -12.77 17.47 -23.97
N ALA A 252 -12.39 16.65 -24.95
CA ALA A 252 -11.95 15.29 -24.68
C ALA A 252 -10.73 15.22 -23.74
N ASN A 253 -9.72 16.09 -23.92
CA ASN A 253 -8.56 16.18 -23.03
C ASN A 253 -8.95 16.65 -21.62
N LYS A 254 -9.82 17.67 -21.52
CA LYS A 254 -10.33 18.16 -20.23
C LYS A 254 -10.96 17.01 -19.44
N TYR A 255 -11.92 16.33 -20.02
CA TYR A 255 -12.65 15.29 -19.30
C TYR A 255 -11.84 13.99 -19.13
N ALA A 256 -10.91 13.67 -20.02
CA ALA A 256 -9.95 12.59 -19.80
C ALA A 256 -9.13 12.80 -18.53
N PHE A 257 -8.67 14.04 -18.30
CA PHE A 257 -7.95 14.41 -17.10
C PHE A 257 -8.85 14.30 -15.85
N LEU A 258 -10.07 14.85 -15.91
CA LEU A 258 -11.04 14.83 -14.79
C LEU A 258 -11.48 13.40 -14.44
N ILE A 259 -11.76 12.54 -15.44
CA ILE A 259 -12.02 11.13 -15.18
C ILE A 259 -10.81 10.46 -14.53
N GLY A 260 -9.59 10.82 -14.95
CA GLY A 260 -8.37 10.30 -14.36
C GLY A 260 -8.16 10.70 -12.90
N GLN A 261 -8.83 11.74 -12.40
CA GLN A 261 -8.84 12.14 -10.98
C GLN A 261 -9.82 11.32 -10.14
N LEU A 262 -10.77 10.60 -10.77
CA LEU A 262 -11.63 9.67 -10.04
C LEU A 262 -10.81 8.45 -9.58
N PRO A 263 -11.04 7.95 -8.36
CA PRO A 263 -10.39 6.72 -7.90
C PRO A 263 -10.84 5.51 -8.74
N THR A 264 -10.02 4.48 -8.76
CA THR A 264 -10.29 3.26 -9.53
C THR A 264 -11.67 2.66 -9.21
N ALA A 265 -12.09 2.72 -7.93
CA ALA A 265 -13.41 2.25 -7.52
C ALA A 265 -14.56 2.96 -8.25
N LEU A 266 -14.44 4.25 -8.54
CA LEU A 266 -15.46 5.05 -9.24
C LEU A 266 -15.30 5.04 -10.76
N ARG A 267 -14.14 4.65 -11.28
CA ARG A 267 -13.83 4.67 -12.72
C ARG A 267 -13.93 3.31 -13.39
N LYS A 268 -13.87 2.21 -12.64
CA LYS A 268 -13.75 0.84 -13.16
C LYS A 268 -14.80 0.44 -14.19
N ASP A 269 -16.01 1.01 -14.10
CA ASP A 269 -17.14 0.70 -14.98
C ASP A 269 -17.50 1.87 -15.92
N VAL A 270 -16.67 2.92 -15.98
CA VAL A 270 -16.84 4.04 -16.92
C VAL A 270 -16.23 3.65 -18.28
N GLU A 271 -17.00 2.91 -19.07
CA GLU A 271 -16.57 2.47 -20.41
C GLU A 271 -16.66 3.60 -21.45
N THR A 272 -17.64 4.50 -21.30
CA THR A 272 -17.87 5.60 -22.22
C THR A 272 -18.14 6.91 -21.50
N MET A 273 -17.87 8.02 -22.19
CA MET A 273 -18.30 9.35 -21.77
C MET A 273 -18.89 10.12 -22.93
N TRP A 274 -20.07 10.70 -22.73
CA TRP A 274 -20.76 11.52 -23.71
C TRP A 274 -20.63 13.01 -23.38
N ILE A 275 -20.20 13.78 -24.37
CA ILE A 275 -20.01 15.24 -24.24
C ILE A 275 -20.89 15.94 -25.25
N HIS A 276 -21.81 16.78 -24.75
CA HIS A 276 -22.72 17.61 -25.51
C HIS A 276 -22.54 19.10 -25.24
N LYS A 277 -22.95 19.95 -26.18
CA LYS A 277 -23.15 21.39 -25.89
C LYS A 277 -24.45 21.62 -25.11
N GLY A 278 -24.58 22.79 -24.52
CA GLY A 278 -25.81 23.23 -23.83
C GLY A 278 -25.77 23.10 -22.31
N ILE A 279 -26.84 23.52 -21.68
CA ILE A 279 -26.98 23.62 -20.21
C ILE A 279 -28.00 22.58 -19.78
N GLU A 280 -27.52 21.39 -19.43
CA GLU A 280 -28.31 20.31 -18.86
C GLU A 280 -27.46 19.60 -17.79
N ALA A 281 -28.12 19.01 -16.79
CA ALA A 281 -27.45 18.31 -15.71
C ALA A 281 -26.58 17.15 -16.23
N TYR A 282 -25.51 16.81 -15.50
CA TYR A 282 -24.69 15.63 -15.73
C TYR A 282 -25.50 14.33 -15.51
N GLY A 283 -24.96 13.22 -15.88
CA GLY A 283 -25.56 11.90 -15.69
C GLY A 283 -24.55 10.78 -15.60
N GLY A 284 -24.88 9.77 -14.79
CA GLY A 284 -24.15 8.53 -14.66
C GLY A 284 -25.04 7.31 -14.84
N GLY A 285 -24.44 6.14 -15.05
CA GLY A 285 -25.10 4.86 -15.27
C GLY A 285 -24.90 4.28 -16.66
N ASN A 286 -25.30 3.02 -16.88
CA ASN A 286 -25.09 2.30 -18.14
C ASN A 286 -23.60 2.29 -18.58
N ASN A 287 -22.66 2.16 -17.65
CA ASN A 287 -21.22 2.23 -17.90
C ASN A 287 -20.78 3.55 -18.58
N ASN A 288 -21.50 4.62 -18.30
CA ASN A 288 -21.35 5.90 -18.98
C ASN A 288 -21.35 7.08 -18.01
N LEU A 289 -20.62 8.13 -18.40
CA LEU A 289 -20.78 9.48 -17.85
C LEU A 289 -21.30 10.40 -18.96
N LEU A 290 -22.23 11.29 -18.62
CA LEU A 290 -22.81 12.27 -19.51
C LEU A 290 -22.57 13.67 -18.99
N VAL A 291 -22.07 14.55 -19.87
CA VAL A 291 -21.87 15.97 -19.54
C VAL A 291 -22.39 16.88 -20.64
N HIS A 292 -22.82 18.10 -20.20
CA HIS A 292 -23.15 19.20 -21.08
C HIS A 292 -22.22 20.38 -20.76
N THR A 293 -21.44 20.85 -21.74
CA THR A 293 -20.35 21.82 -21.50
C THR A 293 -20.84 23.18 -21.00
N GLY A 294 -22.03 23.61 -21.38
CA GLY A 294 -22.62 24.84 -20.82
C GLY A 294 -22.98 24.72 -19.35
N MET A 295 -23.33 23.50 -18.84
CA MET A 295 -23.51 23.27 -17.41
C MET A 295 -22.16 23.26 -16.70
N SER A 296 -21.09 22.75 -17.35
CA SER A 296 -19.75 22.83 -16.81
C SER A 296 -19.29 24.27 -16.58
N GLU A 297 -19.60 25.17 -17.53
CA GLU A 297 -19.31 26.59 -17.37
C GLU A 297 -20.10 27.23 -16.21
N GLU A 298 -21.36 26.79 -15.99
CA GLU A 298 -22.15 27.20 -14.81
C GLU A 298 -21.51 26.69 -13.50
N TYR A 299 -21.06 25.44 -13.46
CA TYR A 299 -20.40 24.85 -12.30
C TYR A 299 -19.07 25.51 -11.95
N GLU A 300 -18.31 25.94 -12.97
CA GLU A 300 -17.04 26.66 -12.78
C GLU A 300 -17.25 28.10 -12.29
N ASN A 301 -18.31 28.79 -12.72
CA ASN A 301 -18.44 30.22 -12.58
C ASN A 301 -19.47 30.69 -11.53
N ASN A 302 -20.54 29.91 -11.30
CA ASN A 302 -21.70 30.37 -10.54
C ASN A 302 -21.84 29.72 -9.15
N PHE A 303 -21.04 28.69 -8.84
CA PHE A 303 -21.02 28.07 -7.54
C PHE A 303 -19.80 28.54 -6.72
N THR A 304 -19.88 28.44 -5.41
CA THR A 304 -18.77 28.74 -4.53
C THR A 304 -17.74 27.61 -4.64
N GLY A 305 -16.68 27.85 -5.40
CA GLY A 305 -15.72 26.83 -5.82
C GLY A 305 -16.18 26.13 -7.11
N ASN A 306 -15.23 25.46 -7.78
CA ASN A 306 -15.54 24.60 -8.90
C ASN A 306 -16.12 23.28 -8.38
N ILE A 307 -17.25 22.84 -8.91
CA ILE A 307 -17.95 21.62 -8.49
C ILE A 307 -18.01 20.55 -9.59
N ILE A 308 -17.21 20.67 -10.65
CA ILE A 308 -17.20 19.69 -11.74
C ILE A 308 -16.72 18.35 -11.25
N GLU A 309 -15.62 18.34 -10.52
CA GLU A 309 -14.97 17.14 -9.99
C GLU A 309 -15.89 16.41 -9.03
N GLU A 310 -16.54 17.12 -8.11
CA GLU A 310 -17.50 16.55 -7.16
C GLU A 310 -18.74 16.00 -7.86
N THR A 311 -19.20 16.69 -8.90
CA THR A 311 -20.33 16.21 -9.73
C THR A 311 -19.95 14.92 -10.48
N LEU A 312 -18.72 14.83 -10.99
CA LEU A 312 -18.24 13.59 -11.61
C LEU A 312 -18.11 12.44 -10.60
N ILE A 313 -17.71 12.72 -9.35
CA ILE A 313 -17.73 11.71 -8.28
C ILE A 313 -19.16 11.20 -8.04
N HIS A 314 -20.14 12.11 -7.96
CA HIS A 314 -21.56 11.75 -7.80
C HIS A 314 -22.03 10.85 -8.96
N GLU A 315 -21.83 11.27 -10.21
CA GLU A 315 -22.29 10.53 -11.39
C GLU A 315 -21.54 9.20 -11.58
N ALA A 316 -20.24 9.15 -11.26
CA ALA A 316 -19.46 7.93 -11.30
C ALA A 316 -19.89 6.94 -10.20
N THR A 317 -20.46 7.43 -9.11
CA THR A 317 -21.06 6.56 -8.07
C THR A 317 -22.26 5.80 -8.65
N HIS A 318 -23.12 6.45 -9.41
CA HIS A 318 -24.21 5.78 -10.12
C HIS A 318 -23.68 4.72 -11.10
N THR A 319 -22.55 5.00 -11.76
CA THR A 319 -21.98 4.12 -12.78
C THR A 319 -21.29 2.91 -12.18
N SER A 320 -20.41 3.09 -11.18
CA SER A 320 -19.47 2.06 -10.72
C SER A 320 -19.78 1.47 -9.35
N ILE A 321 -20.52 2.18 -8.50
CA ILE A 321 -20.87 1.69 -7.15
C ILE A 321 -22.29 1.18 -7.11
N ASP A 322 -23.25 1.96 -7.57
CA ASP A 322 -24.65 1.57 -7.66
C ASP A 322 -24.97 0.78 -8.94
N ASN A 323 -24.10 0.84 -9.92
CA ASN A 323 -24.23 0.09 -11.16
C ASN A 323 -25.60 0.26 -11.81
N TYR A 324 -26.02 1.52 -11.98
CA TYR A 324 -27.31 1.86 -12.57
C TYR A 324 -27.37 1.49 -14.04
N HIS A 325 -28.36 0.70 -14.41
CA HIS A 325 -28.68 0.39 -15.80
C HIS A 325 -30.12 0.76 -16.12
N TYR A 326 -30.35 1.14 -17.38
CA TYR A 326 -31.67 1.50 -17.91
C TYR A 326 -32.08 0.56 -19.04
N PRO A 327 -32.29 -0.75 -18.76
CA PRO A 327 -32.76 -1.67 -19.79
C PRO A 327 -34.25 -1.47 -20.04
N ASN A 328 -34.65 -1.36 -21.31
CA ASN A 328 -36.05 -1.33 -21.71
C ASN A 328 -36.91 -0.21 -21.09
N GLY A 329 -36.31 0.93 -20.76
CA GLY A 329 -37.04 2.08 -20.23
C GLY A 329 -37.34 2.08 -18.73
N GLY A 330 -36.75 1.17 -17.98
CA GLY A 330 -36.82 1.14 -16.52
C GLY A 330 -35.44 1.11 -15.86
N TRP A 331 -35.24 1.88 -14.81
CA TRP A 331 -34.01 1.85 -14.03
C TRP A 331 -33.91 0.54 -13.24
N THR A 332 -32.76 -0.09 -13.33
CA THR A 332 -32.40 -1.19 -12.43
C THR A 332 -31.09 -0.83 -11.72
N ASN A 333 -30.97 -1.24 -10.50
CA ASN A 333 -29.82 -1.05 -9.66
C ASN A 333 -29.41 -2.44 -9.14
N SER A 334 -28.15 -2.74 -9.18
CA SER A 334 -27.56 -3.96 -8.59
C SER A 334 -26.45 -3.63 -7.60
N GLY A 335 -26.32 -2.35 -7.24
CA GLY A 335 -25.26 -1.84 -6.42
C GLY A 335 -25.59 -1.77 -4.92
N TYR A 336 -24.92 -0.88 -4.26
CA TYR A 336 -24.94 -0.80 -2.80
C TYR A 336 -26.23 -0.20 -2.24
N SER A 337 -26.87 0.76 -2.91
CA SER A 337 -28.02 1.49 -2.37
C SER A 337 -29.25 0.61 -2.11
N GLU A 338 -29.40 -0.52 -2.81
CA GLU A 338 -30.42 -1.53 -2.55
C GLU A 338 -29.92 -2.70 -1.70
N GLY A 339 -28.63 -2.73 -1.34
CA GLY A 339 -28.01 -3.78 -0.54
C GLY A 339 -28.40 -3.68 0.94
N GLU A 340 -28.59 -4.84 1.59
CA GLU A 340 -28.95 -4.93 3.03
C GLU A 340 -27.96 -4.13 3.91
N GLY A 341 -26.66 -4.13 3.58
CA GLY A 341 -25.64 -3.41 4.34
C GLY A 341 -25.85 -1.89 4.32
N TRP A 342 -26.17 -1.33 3.15
CA TRP A 342 -26.47 0.10 3.03
C TRP A 342 -27.79 0.44 3.72
N ILE A 343 -28.84 -0.32 3.50
CA ILE A 343 -30.14 -0.12 4.14
C ILE A 343 -30.00 -0.13 5.67
N ASN A 344 -29.29 -1.10 6.22
CA ASN A 344 -28.99 -1.15 7.66
C ASN A 344 -28.20 0.08 8.15
N ALA A 345 -27.28 0.60 7.35
CA ALA A 345 -26.52 1.81 7.69
C ALA A 345 -27.43 3.04 7.70
N VAL A 346 -28.34 3.18 6.72
CA VAL A 346 -29.37 4.24 6.68
C VAL A 346 -30.27 4.19 7.91
N GLU A 347 -30.77 2.98 8.27
CA GLU A 347 -31.59 2.78 9.45
C GLU A 347 -30.85 3.13 10.75
N ASN A 348 -29.56 2.76 10.84
CA ASN A 348 -28.73 3.08 12.00
C ASN A 348 -28.40 4.57 12.08
N ASP A 349 -28.34 5.28 10.97
CA ASP A 349 -28.30 6.74 10.90
C ASP A 349 -29.69 7.36 11.13
N LYS A 350 -30.70 6.51 11.47
CA LYS A 350 -32.10 6.91 11.77
C LYS A 350 -32.71 7.74 10.63
N GLU A 351 -32.42 7.32 9.40
CA GLU A 351 -32.89 7.99 8.18
C GLU A 351 -32.51 9.49 8.14
N CYS A 352 -31.36 9.86 8.73
CA CYS A 352 -30.81 11.18 8.57
C CYS A 352 -30.19 11.32 7.17
N TYR A 353 -30.86 12.02 6.29
CA TYR A 353 -30.36 12.33 4.96
C TYR A 353 -29.62 13.66 4.97
N ILE A 354 -28.48 13.71 4.26
CA ILE A 354 -27.66 14.92 4.25
C ILE A 354 -28.28 16.05 3.42
N SER A 355 -29.07 15.71 2.40
CA SER A 355 -29.76 16.66 1.54
C SER A 355 -31.23 16.30 1.33
N THR A 356 -32.04 17.29 0.91
CA THR A 356 -33.44 17.03 0.53
C THR A 356 -33.51 16.13 -0.70
N TYR A 357 -32.54 16.19 -1.60
CA TYR A 357 -32.49 15.36 -2.78
C TYR A 357 -32.21 13.88 -2.42
N ALA A 358 -31.25 13.62 -1.53
CA ALA A 358 -31.00 12.27 -0.99
C ALA A 358 -32.24 11.71 -0.29
N ARG A 359 -32.95 12.53 0.52
CA ARG A 359 -34.18 12.11 1.21
C ARG A 359 -35.30 11.77 0.25
N ASP A 360 -35.50 12.59 -0.78
CA ASP A 360 -36.61 12.42 -1.72
C ASP A 360 -36.41 11.24 -2.68
N PHE A 361 -35.14 10.82 -2.87
CA PHE A 361 -34.74 9.69 -3.74
C PHE A 361 -33.75 8.73 -3.04
N PRO A 362 -34.11 8.14 -1.87
CA PRO A 362 -33.15 7.44 -0.99
C PRO A 362 -32.51 6.20 -1.60
N TYR A 363 -33.20 5.50 -2.51
CA TYR A 363 -32.67 4.31 -3.18
C TYR A 363 -31.90 4.61 -4.48
N ARG A 364 -31.76 5.87 -4.82
CA ARG A 364 -31.10 6.29 -6.05
C ARG A 364 -30.00 7.32 -5.81
N GLU A 365 -30.29 8.33 -5.00
CA GLU A 365 -29.43 9.51 -4.88
C GLU A 365 -28.66 9.57 -3.56
N ASP A 366 -29.13 8.91 -2.49
CA ASP A 366 -28.50 9.03 -1.16
C ASP A 366 -27.02 8.62 -1.15
N LEU A 367 -26.68 7.52 -1.82
CA LEU A 367 -25.31 7.05 -1.92
C LEU A 367 -24.45 8.00 -2.79
N ALA A 368 -24.98 8.41 -3.94
CA ALA A 368 -24.28 9.31 -4.87
C ALA A 368 -24.08 10.69 -4.26
N GLU A 369 -25.08 11.21 -3.54
CA GLU A 369 -24.99 12.44 -2.75
C GLU A 369 -23.97 12.37 -1.63
N LEU A 370 -23.84 11.20 -0.98
CA LEU A 370 -22.88 11.02 0.10
C LEU A 370 -21.44 10.81 -0.38
N MET A 371 -21.20 10.29 -1.58
CA MET A 371 -19.86 9.91 -2.02
C MET A 371 -18.86 11.09 -2.06
N PRO A 372 -19.17 12.29 -2.61
CA PRO A 372 -18.27 13.43 -2.52
C PRO A 372 -17.92 13.80 -1.09
N LEU A 373 -18.88 13.68 -0.17
CA LEU A 373 -18.66 13.98 1.24
C LEU A 373 -17.86 12.90 1.98
N TYR A 374 -18.04 11.64 1.58
CA TYR A 374 -17.19 10.53 2.03
C TYR A 374 -15.72 10.79 1.63
N VAL A 375 -15.49 11.18 0.38
CA VAL A 375 -14.16 11.57 -0.10
C VAL A 375 -13.60 12.73 0.72
N ALA A 376 -14.40 13.79 0.94
CA ALA A 376 -13.97 14.94 1.74
C ALA A 376 -13.59 14.54 3.17
N VAL A 377 -14.43 13.76 3.84
CA VAL A 377 -14.22 13.40 5.25
C VAL A 377 -13.04 12.43 5.44
N ARG A 378 -12.82 11.52 4.49
CA ARG A 378 -11.82 10.46 4.63
C ARG A 378 -10.45 10.80 4.03
N TYR A 379 -10.43 11.53 2.92
CA TYR A 379 -9.21 11.73 2.15
C TYR A 379 -8.75 13.19 2.13
N PHE A 380 -9.65 14.15 2.31
CA PHE A 380 -9.35 15.59 2.29
C PHE A 380 -9.98 16.36 3.45
N PRO A 381 -9.86 15.88 4.71
CA PRO A 381 -10.50 16.50 5.86
C PRO A 381 -10.04 17.96 6.10
N GLU A 382 -8.86 18.32 5.62
CA GLU A 382 -8.31 19.68 5.71
C GLU A 382 -8.94 20.67 4.71
N ARG A 383 -9.63 20.16 3.68
CA ARG A 383 -10.30 20.97 2.65
C ARG A 383 -11.72 21.37 3.04
N ILE A 384 -12.23 20.82 4.11
CA ILE A 384 -13.57 21.16 4.64
C ILE A 384 -13.46 21.74 6.05
N SER A 385 -14.44 22.57 6.43
CA SER A 385 -14.48 23.08 7.79
C SER A 385 -14.84 21.99 8.80
N SER A 386 -14.36 22.13 10.04
CA SER A 386 -14.73 21.21 11.12
C SER A 386 -16.25 21.18 11.35
N GLU A 387 -16.94 22.33 11.21
CA GLU A 387 -18.41 22.40 11.32
C GLU A 387 -19.10 21.55 10.23
N LEU A 388 -18.61 21.61 8.98
CA LEU A 388 -19.15 20.79 7.90
C LEU A 388 -18.86 19.31 8.15
N ARG A 389 -17.64 18.96 8.54
CA ARG A 389 -17.26 17.59 8.90
C ARG A 389 -18.16 17.03 9.99
N ASP A 390 -18.36 17.78 11.07
CA ASP A 390 -19.22 17.36 12.18
C ASP A 390 -20.68 17.17 11.74
N LYS A 391 -21.17 18.04 10.86
CA LYS A 391 -22.51 17.90 10.28
C LYS A 391 -22.66 16.63 9.44
N ILE A 392 -21.71 16.33 8.57
CA ILE A 392 -21.71 15.11 7.76
C ILE A 392 -21.69 13.88 8.67
N LEU A 393 -20.74 13.83 9.60
CA LEU A 393 -20.55 12.68 10.47
C LEU A 393 -21.74 12.46 11.43
N SER A 394 -22.33 13.53 11.97
CA SER A 394 -23.51 13.40 12.82
C SER A 394 -24.76 12.88 12.10
N CYS A 395 -24.81 13.04 10.77
CA CYS A 395 -25.92 12.55 9.95
C CYS A 395 -25.66 11.16 9.36
N ASN A 396 -24.44 10.87 8.91
CA ASN A 396 -24.17 9.76 8.03
C ASN A 396 -23.08 8.80 8.52
N ILE A 397 -22.77 8.77 9.81
CA ILE A 397 -21.62 8.00 10.34
C ILE A 397 -21.69 6.51 10.02
N ASN A 398 -22.85 5.88 10.08
CA ASN A 398 -22.98 4.45 9.81
C ASN A 398 -22.85 4.14 8.31
N ARG A 399 -23.32 5.03 7.44
CA ARG A 399 -23.12 4.92 5.98
C ARG A 399 -21.65 5.12 5.62
N ILE A 400 -20.94 6.06 6.27
CA ILE A 400 -19.50 6.25 6.09
C ILE A 400 -18.73 5.00 6.55
N LYS A 401 -19.04 4.45 7.74
CA LYS A 401 -18.44 3.19 8.21
C LYS A 401 -18.75 2.01 7.27
N TYR A 402 -19.93 1.98 6.67
CA TYR A 402 -20.26 0.96 5.67
C TYR A 402 -19.36 1.09 4.44
N LEU A 403 -19.18 2.30 3.90
CA LEU A 403 -18.26 2.53 2.77
C LEU A 403 -16.80 2.16 3.12
N ASP A 404 -16.34 2.49 4.32
CA ASP A 404 -15.01 2.08 4.82
C ASP A 404 -14.83 0.54 4.78
N SER A 405 -15.89 -0.22 5.05
CA SER A 405 -15.86 -1.69 5.06
C SER A 405 -15.85 -2.33 3.66
N GLN A 406 -16.11 -1.56 2.60
CA GLN A 406 -16.24 -2.10 1.25
C GLN A 406 -14.90 -2.28 0.52
N ASN A 407 -13.78 -1.85 1.11
CA ASN A 407 -12.45 -1.90 0.51
C ASN A 407 -12.41 -1.30 -0.91
N LEU A 408 -13.02 -0.13 -1.07
CA LEU A 408 -13.00 0.62 -2.33
C LEU A 408 -11.57 1.04 -2.66
N ASP A 409 -11.13 0.82 -3.90
CA ASP A 409 -9.82 1.30 -4.34
C ASP A 409 -9.87 2.82 -4.54
N MET A 410 -9.45 3.54 -3.50
CA MET A 410 -9.37 5.00 -3.44
C MET A 410 -7.90 5.48 -3.45
N SER A 411 -6.96 4.62 -3.82
CA SER A 411 -5.51 4.81 -3.70
C SER A 411 -4.96 6.09 -4.33
N ILE A 412 -5.63 6.66 -5.34
CA ILE A 412 -5.23 7.96 -5.92
C ILE A 412 -5.32 9.12 -4.90
N TYR A 413 -6.11 8.97 -3.85
CA TYR A 413 -6.30 9.97 -2.79
C TYR A 413 -5.48 9.66 -1.53
N GLU A 414 -4.74 8.56 -1.52
CA GLU A 414 -3.85 8.16 -0.43
C GLU A 414 -2.42 8.60 -0.77
N ASP A 415 -1.78 9.36 0.14
CA ASP A 415 -0.39 9.81 0.02
C ASP A 415 0.63 8.67 0.17
#